data_e1ff502da8f71aee4cf221f36af1e095
#
_entry.id   e1ff502da8f71aee4cf221f36af1e095
#
_cell.length_a   1.000
_cell.length_b   1.000
_cell.length_c   1.000
_cell.angle_alpha   90.00
_cell.angle_beta   90.00
_cell.angle_gamma   90.00
#
_symmetry.space_group_name_H-M   'P 1'
#
loop_
_entity.id
_entity.type
_entity.pdbx_description
1 polymer ?
#
loop_
_entity_poly.entity_id
_entity_poly.type
_entity_poly.pdbx_seq_one_letter_code
_entity_poly.pdbx_strand_id
1 'polypeptide(L)'
;MGISVAGMVLWAGTVTGAEAARSTGRPNLVLIMADDMGFSDIGCYGSEIKTPNLDKLAGDGVRFRRFYNGARCCPSRASLLTGLYAHQAGMGGMEPDRKVPGYRGNINKQCVTIAEAMKTNGYATYMSGKWHLTRHARAWEPEEPKFNWPRQRGFDRFYGIIGGADDYFAPRGLVRDNTSIGQEAKDDPGYYFTDAVSDSAVGYINDHCKNSPDKPFFAYVAYTAPHWKLMALKRDIAKYKGRYDEGWDVLRKERHERMITMGIIDKKWPLSPRDERVLPWKDATASAVGGKVEEALKIT
;
A
#
# COMPACT_ATOMS: atom_id res chain seq x y z
N MET A 1 -64.21 39.96 -15.71
CA MET A 1 -62.78 39.79 -15.93
C MET A 1 -62.13 39.62 -14.56
N GLY A 2 -61.89 38.37 -14.16
CA GLY A 2 -61.26 38.05 -12.90
C GLY A 2 -60.00 37.22 -13.20
N ILE A 3 -58.82 37.77 -12.82
CA ILE A 3 -57.53 37.10 -12.96
C ILE A 3 -57.24 36.35 -11.67
N SER A 4 -57.23 35.04 -11.78
CA SER A 4 -56.84 34.15 -10.66
C SER A 4 -55.33 34.01 -10.64
N VAL A 5 -54.67 34.43 -9.55
CA VAL A 5 -53.26 34.24 -9.32
C VAL A 5 -53.06 32.95 -8.53
N ALA A 6 -52.51 31.94 -9.18
CA ALA A 6 -52.13 30.67 -8.52
C ALA A 6 -50.88 30.88 -7.69
N GLY A 7 -50.99 30.76 -6.39
CA GLY A 7 -49.88 30.80 -5.46
C GLY A 7 -49.03 29.53 -5.57
N MET A 8 -47.77 29.72 -5.92
CA MET A 8 -46.76 28.67 -5.96
C MET A 8 -46.16 28.56 -4.55
N VAL A 9 -46.50 27.50 -3.81
CA VAL A 9 -45.92 27.20 -2.51
C VAL A 9 -44.57 26.53 -2.76
N LEU A 10 -43.49 27.28 -2.56
CA LEU A 10 -42.14 26.73 -2.50
C LEU A 10 -41.93 26.03 -1.17
N TRP A 11 -41.89 24.73 -1.22
CA TRP A 11 -41.43 23.91 -0.09
C TRP A 11 -39.90 23.97 0.00
N ALA A 12 -39.39 24.82 0.87
CA ALA A 12 -37.97 24.80 1.25
C ALA A 12 -37.73 23.65 2.25
N GLY A 13 -37.41 22.49 1.72
CA GLY A 13 -36.94 21.36 2.52
C GLY A 13 -35.56 21.74 3.08
N THR A 14 -35.46 21.96 4.38
CA THR A 14 -34.18 22.04 5.09
C THR A 14 -33.53 20.69 5.05
N VAL A 15 -32.56 20.53 4.18
CA VAL A 15 -31.60 19.41 4.26
C VAL A 15 -30.73 19.71 5.47
N THR A 16 -31.07 19.11 6.60
CA THR A 16 -30.16 19.02 7.75
C THR A 16 -29.08 17.99 7.41
N GLY A 17 -28.16 18.37 6.53
CA GLY A 17 -26.86 17.75 6.46
C GLY A 17 -26.17 18.05 7.78
N ALA A 18 -25.77 17.02 8.52
CA ALA A 18 -24.87 17.21 9.64
C ALA A 18 -23.63 17.93 9.10
N GLU A 19 -23.53 19.23 9.37
CA GLU A 19 -22.29 19.97 9.22
C GLU A 19 -21.29 19.30 10.14
N ALA A 20 -20.45 18.43 9.56
CA ALA A 20 -19.23 18.01 10.22
C ALA A 20 -18.51 19.32 10.56
N ALA A 21 -18.39 19.63 11.83
CA ALA A 21 -17.68 20.78 12.31
C ALA A 21 -16.35 20.84 11.56
N ARG A 22 -16.19 21.83 10.68
CA ARG A 22 -14.92 22.05 9.99
C ARG A 22 -13.93 22.40 11.05
N SER A 23 -13.14 21.41 11.44
CA SER A 23 -11.92 21.66 12.23
C SER A 23 -11.16 22.74 11.45
N THR A 24 -10.98 23.90 12.07
CA THR A 24 -10.17 25.00 11.51
C THR A 24 -8.68 24.66 11.50
N GLY A 25 -8.33 23.44 11.89
CA GLY A 25 -6.98 22.89 11.95
C GLY A 25 -6.56 22.21 10.63
N ARG A 26 -5.26 22.04 10.48
CA ARG A 26 -4.67 21.30 9.38
C ARG A 26 -5.05 19.81 9.47
N PRO A 27 -5.41 19.13 8.36
CA PRO A 27 -5.87 17.74 8.39
C PRO A 27 -4.75 16.78 8.78
N ASN A 28 -5.10 15.68 9.41
CA ASN A 28 -4.25 14.50 9.50
C ASN A 28 -4.19 13.80 8.14
N LEU A 29 -3.03 13.26 7.79
CA LEU A 29 -2.79 12.60 6.51
C LEU A 29 -2.34 11.16 6.75
N VAL A 30 -3.05 10.20 6.17
CA VAL A 30 -2.67 8.79 6.18
C VAL A 30 -2.47 8.34 4.74
N LEU A 31 -1.24 7.96 4.41
CA LEU A 31 -0.87 7.41 3.11
C LEU A 31 -0.67 5.91 3.26
N ILE A 32 -1.52 5.11 2.60
CA ILE A 32 -1.45 3.66 2.63
C ILE A 32 -0.95 3.16 1.27
N MET A 33 0.07 2.30 1.28
CA MET A 33 0.63 1.71 0.08
C MET A 33 0.69 0.19 0.23
N ALA A 34 0.17 -0.55 -0.76
CA ALA A 34 0.38 -1.98 -0.93
C ALA A 34 1.47 -2.23 -1.98
N ASP A 35 2.22 -3.33 -1.86
CA ASP A 35 3.32 -3.68 -2.76
C ASP A 35 2.91 -4.81 -3.69
N ASP A 36 3.12 -4.63 -5.00
CA ASP A 36 2.73 -5.56 -6.06
C ASP A 36 1.22 -5.86 -6.17
N MET A 37 0.37 -4.99 -5.64
CA MET A 37 -1.09 -5.11 -5.81
C MET A 37 -1.50 -4.50 -7.14
N GLY A 38 -2.20 -5.28 -7.96
CA GLY A 38 -2.75 -4.82 -9.24
C GLY A 38 -3.92 -3.86 -9.04
N PHE A 39 -4.08 -2.94 -9.97
CA PHE A 39 -5.18 -1.96 -9.98
C PHE A 39 -6.55 -2.61 -9.80
N SER A 40 -6.80 -3.75 -10.45
CA SER A 40 -8.08 -4.45 -10.39
C SER A 40 -8.17 -5.51 -9.28
N ASP A 41 -7.21 -5.56 -8.34
CA ASP A 41 -7.23 -6.50 -7.22
C ASP A 41 -8.04 -6.00 -6.02
N ILE A 42 -8.61 -4.80 -6.10
CA ILE A 42 -9.53 -4.23 -5.11
C ILE A 42 -10.97 -4.38 -5.61
N GLY A 43 -11.90 -4.73 -4.73
CA GLY A 43 -13.31 -4.98 -5.07
C GLY A 43 -13.98 -3.83 -5.81
N CYS A 44 -13.74 -2.58 -5.41
CA CYS A 44 -14.28 -1.39 -6.07
C CYS A 44 -13.78 -1.19 -7.52
N TYR A 45 -12.79 -1.96 -7.96
CA TYR A 45 -12.32 -2.03 -9.35
C TYR A 45 -12.66 -3.35 -10.05
N GLY A 46 -13.53 -4.18 -9.46
CA GLY A 46 -14.05 -5.40 -10.09
C GLY A 46 -13.37 -6.70 -9.69
N SER A 47 -12.53 -6.70 -8.65
CA SER A 47 -11.92 -7.92 -8.13
C SER A 47 -12.94 -8.92 -7.56
N GLU A 48 -12.57 -10.18 -7.60
CA GLU A 48 -13.21 -11.26 -6.84
C GLU A 48 -12.70 -11.31 -5.38
N ILE A 49 -11.64 -10.60 -5.07
CA ILE A 49 -11.07 -10.47 -3.72
C ILE A 49 -11.95 -9.51 -2.91
N LYS A 50 -12.33 -9.94 -1.72
CA LYS A 50 -13.17 -9.13 -0.83
C LYS A 50 -12.33 -8.07 -0.11
N THR A 51 -12.58 -6.80 -0.40
CA THR A 51 -11.88 -5.66 0.20
C THR A 51 -12.86 -4.63 0.82
N PRO A 52 -13.71 -5.05 1.79
CA PRO A 52 -14.87 -4.24 2.21
C PRO A 52 -14.49 -2.86 2.75
N ASN A 53 -13.37 -2.73 3.46
CA ASN A 53 -12.93 -1.44 4.00
C ASN A 53 -12.40 -0.51 2.89
N LEU A 54 -11.67 -1.04 1.91
CA LEU A 54 -11.20 -0.26 0.75
C LEU A 54 -12.38 0.10 -0.16
N ASP A 55 -13.34 -0.80 -0.33
CA ASP A 55 -14.56 -0.56 -1.11
C ASP A 55 -15.40 0.55 -0.49
N LYS A 56 -15.53 0.55 0.86
CA LYS A 56 -16.19 1.64 1.59
C LYS A 56 -15.46 2.96 1.41
N LEU A 57 -14.13 2.99 1.57
CA LEU A 57 -13.31 4.18 1.37
C LEU A 57 -13.49 4.74 -0.06
N ALA A 58 -13.54 3.86 -1.07
CA ALA A 58 -13.77 4.23 -2.46
C ALA A 58 -15.19 4.79 -2.69
N GLY A 59 -16.20 4.30 -1.96
CA GLY A 59 -17.57 4.79 -1.99
C GLY A 59 -17.76 6.16 -1.35
N ASP A 60 -17.01 6.42 -0.28
CA ASP A 60 -17.08 7.67 0.48
C ASP A 60 -16.13 8.75 -0.06
N GLY A 61 -15.25 8.41 -0.99
CA GLY A 61 -14.17 9.28 -1.47
C GLY A 61 -14.03 9.35 -2.99
N VAL A 62 -12.83 9.65 -3.44
CA VAL A 62 -12.48 9.75 -4.86
C VAL A 62 -11.75 8.50 -5.32
N ARG A 63 -12.22 7.89 -6.41
CA ARG A 63 -11.62 6.72 -7.03
C ARG A 63 -11.00 7.08 -8.37
N PHE A 64 -9.66 6.95 -8.47
CA PHE A 64 -8.92 7.21 -9.70
C PHE A 64 -8.94 5.99 -10.62
N ARG A 65 -9.28 6.16 -11.89
CA ARG A 65 -9.21 5.13 -12.92
C ARG A 65 -7.89 5.12 -13.69
N ARG A 66 -7.11 6.19 -13.59
CA ARG A 66 -5.82 6.38 -14.26
C ARG A 66 -4.83 6.96 -13.27
N PHE A 67 -4.22 6.10 -12.49
CA PHE A 67 -3.17 6.45 -11.55
C PHE A 67 -1.94 5.58 -11.85
N TYR A 68 -0.88 6.20 -12.35
CA TYR A 68 0.31 5.49 -12.79
C TYR A 68 1.41 5.57 -11.74
N ASN A 69 2.25 4.55 -11.70
CA ASN A 69 3.41 4.46 -10.83
C ASN A 69 4.69 4.16 -11.64
N GLY A 70 5.82 3.97 -10.97
CA GLY A 70 7.10 3.65 -11.60
C GLY A 70 7.27 2.18 -11.98
N ALA A 71 6.23 1.37 -11.96
CA ALA A 71 6.18 -0.06 -12.28
C ALA A 71 7.11 -0.98 -11.44
N ARG A 72 7.89 -0.41 -10.52
CA ARG A 72 8.77 -1.14 -9.58
C ARG A 72 8.76 -0.46 -8.23
N CYS A 73 9.08 -1.23 -7.17
CA CYS A 73 8.98 -0.78 -5.77
C CYS A 73 9.85 0.45 -5.46
N CYS A 74 11.17 0.40 -5.68
CA CYS A 74 12.06 1.53 -5.37
C CYS A 74 11.72 2.80 -6.16
N PRO A 75 11.57 2.75 -7.52
CA PRO A 75 11.21 3.92 -8.30
C PRO A 75 9.87 4.54 -7.89
N SER A 76 8.84 3.71 -7.68
CA SER A 76 7.50 4.18 -7.27
C SER A 76 7.54 4.84 -5.90
N ARG A 77 8.22 4.22 -4.92
CA ARG A 77 8.36 4.77 -3.56
C ARG A 77 9.16 6.06 -3.54
N ALA A 78 10.24 6.14 -4.32
CA ALA A 78 11.04 7.35 -4.46
C ALA A 78 10.20 8.51 -5.02
N SER A 79 9.49 8.28 -6.12
CA SER A 79 8.63 9.32 -6.72
C SER A 79 7.49 9.73 -5.78
N LEU A 80 6.84 8.77 -5.12
CA LEU A 80 5.76 9.03 -4.17
C LEU A 80 6.23 9.89 -3.00
N LEU A 81 7.39 9.55 -2.41
CA LEU A 81 7.85 10.23 -1.19
C LEU A 81 8.63 11.52 -1.45
N THR A 82 9.08 11.79 -2.68
CA THR A 82 9.86 12.99 -2.99
C THR A 82 9.17 13.95 -3.95
N GLY A 83 8.12 13.50 -4.65
CA GLY A 83 7.48 14.28 -5.71
C GLY A 83 8.34 14.43 -6.97
N LEU A 84 9.46 13.73 -7.07
CA LEU A 84 10.41 13.79 -8.18
C LEU A 84 10.28 12.54 -9.07
N TYR A 85 10.77 12.63 -10.31
CA TYR A 85 11.02 11.41 -11.06
C TYR A 85 12.08 10.54 -10.33
N ALA A 86 11.90 9.24 -10.34
CA ALA A 86 12.77 8.31 -9.62
C ALA A 86 14.27 8.48 -9.99
N HIS A 87 14.56 8.80 -11.24
CA HIS A 87 15.94 9.07 -11.72
C HIS A 87 16.53 10.34 -11.09
N GLN A 88 15.72 11.40 -10.91
CA GLN A 88 16.15 12.61 -10.22
C GLN A 88 16.44 12.34 -8.75
N ALA A 89 15.67 11.43 -8.14
CA ALA A 89 15.87 10.99 -6.77
C ALA A 89 17.07 10.04 -6.60
N GLY A 90 17.68 9.54 -7.68
CA GLY A 90 18.76 8.55 -7.63
C GLY A 90 18.30 7.09 -7.58
N MET A 91 16.99 6.84 -7.70
CA MET A 91 16.32 5.55 -7.57
C MET A 91 15.60 5.12 -8.86
N GLY A 92 16.16 5.41 -10.03
CA GLY A 92 15.62 4.97 -11.33
C GLY A 92 15.64 3.45 -11.52
N GLY A 93 16.31 2.71 -10.65
CA GLY A 93 16.36 1.25 -10.58
C GLY A 93 16.18 0.75 -9.14
N MET A 94 16.66 -0.47 -8.90
CA MET A 94 16.69 -1.09 -7.57
C MET A 94 17.95 -0.63 -6.79
N GLU A 95 18.20 -1.23 -5.61
CA GLU A 95 19.26 -0.83 -4.66
C GLU A 95 20.71 -0.86 -5.18
N PRO A 96 21.12 -1.71 -6.16
CA PRO A 96 22.50 -1.70 -6.61
C PRO A 96 22.93 -0.33 -7.15
N ASP A 97 24.06 0.19 -6.62
CA ASP A 97 24.67 1.41 -7.14
C ASP A 97 25.34 1.16 -8.49
N ARG A 98 24.76 1.68 -9.54
CA ARG A 98 25.30 1.59 -10.91
C ARG A 98 26.32 2.70 -11.24
N LYS A 99 26.74 3.51 -10.26
CA LYS A 99 27.68 4.62 -10.43
C LYS A 99 27.21 5.74 -11.36
N VAL A 100 25.90 5.76 -11.68
CA VAL A 100 25.25 6.81 -12.48
C VAL A 100 24.29 7.59 -11.59
N PRO A 101 24.19 8.93 -11.68
CA PRO A 101 23.39 9.75 -10.75
C PRO A 101 21.95 9.28 -10.57
N GLY A 102 21.27 8.89 -11.66
CA GLY A 102 19.89 8.40 -11.61
C GLY A 102 19.71 6.98 -11.03
N TYR A 103 20.78 6.25 -10.75
CA TYR A 103 20.78 4.83 -10.37
C TYR A 103 21.74 4.54 -9.22
N ARG A 104 21.68 5.35 -8.16
CA ARG A 104 22.60 5.26 -7.00
C ARG A 104 22.15 4.22 -5.96
N GLY A 105 20.93 3.68 -6.08
CA GLY A 105 20.38 2.75 -5.10
C GLY A 105 20.06 3.38 -3.73
N ASN A 106 20.05 4.69 -3.67
CA ASN A 106 19.71 5.51 -2.50
C ASN A 106 18.97 6.76 -2.98
N ILE A 107 17.93 7.21 -2.28
CA ILE A 107 17.47 8.57 -2.49
C ILE A 107 18.58 9.53 -2.15
N ASN A 108 18.82 10.50 -3.04
CA ASN A 108 19.96 11.41 -2.88
C ASN A 108 19.69 12.45 -1.78
N LYS A 109 20.75 13.13 -1.33
CA LYS A 109 20.67 14.13 -0.24
C LYS A 109 19.97 15.44 -0.65
N GLN A 110 19.76 15.67 -1.94
CA GLN A 110 19.09 16.86 -2.48
C GLN A 110 17.56 16.68 -2.53
N CYS A 111 17.08 15.44 -2.40
CA CYS A 111 15.65 15.18 -2.30
C CYS A 111 15.14 15.57 -0.91
N VAL A 112 13.99 16.23 -0.89
CA VAL A 112 13.19 16.41 0.33
C VAL A 112 12.06 15.38 0.29
N THR A 113 11.92 14.59 1.34
CA THR A 113 10.79 13.66 1.44
C THR A 113 9.53 14.38 1.93
N ILE A 114 8.36 13.80 1.63
CA ILE A 114 7.10 14.30 2.18
C ILE A 114 7.13 14.35 3.72
N ALA A 115 7.80 13.41 4.38
CA ALA A 115 7.95 13.43 5.84
C ALA A 115 8.82 14.61 6.32
N GLU A 116 9.94 14.91 5.67
CA GLU A 116 10.76 16.08 5.95
C GLU A 116 9.97 17.38 5.75
N ALA A 117 9.23 17.48 4.64
CA ALA A 117 8.37 18.64 4.35
C ALA A 117 7.23 18.81 5.37
N MET A 118 6.56 17.73 5.75
CA MET A 118 5.50 17.76 6.76
C MET A 118 6.04 18.13 8.14
N LYS A 119 7.19 17.59 8.52
CA LYS A 119 7.84 17.89 9.80
C LYS A 119 8.22 19.36 9.92
N THR A 120 8.78 19.98 8.89
CA THR A 120 9.07 21.43 8.85
C THR A 120 7.81 22.28 8.97
N ASN A 121 6.67 21.74 8.57
CA ASN A 121 5.36 22.39 8.71
C ASN A 121 4.64 22.01 10.01
N GLY A 122 5.34 21.44 10.98
CA GLY A 122 4.83 21.18 12.34
C GLY A 122 3.98 19.92 12.47
N TYR A 123 3.96 19.03 11.48
CA TYR A 123 3.33 17.71 11.61
C TYR A 123 4.20 16.75 12.45
N ALA A 124 3.56 15.87 13.18
CA ALA A 124 4.20 14.64 13.63
C ALA A 124 4.24 13.65 12.45
N THR A 125 5.29 12.83 12.36
CA THR A 125 5.52 12.00 11.17
C THR A 125 5.82 10.56 11.56
N TYR A 126 5.01 9.62 11.06
CA TYR A 126 5.08 8.21 11.44
C TYR A 126 5.18 7.33 10.21
N MET A 127 5.95 6.26 10.31
CA MET A 127 6.02 5.25 9.26
C MET A 127 5.93 3.85 9.84
N SER A 128 5.15 3.01 9.18
CA SER A 128 5.06 1.58 9.46
C SER A 128 5.15 0.79 8.16
N GLY A 129 6.01 -0.24 8.10
CA GLY A 129 6.16 -1.15 6.98
C GLY A 129 7.46 -1.03 6.20
N LYS A 130 7.39 -1.23 4.88
CA LYS A 130 8.54 -1.33 3.97
C LYS A 130 9.08 0.04 3.55
N TRP A 131 10.40 0.26 3.76
CA TRP A 131 11.10 1.47 3.29
C TRP A 131 11.59 1.38 1.85
N HIS A 132 12.57 0.53 1.58
CA HIS A 132 13.13 0.21 0.28
C HIS A 132 13.68 1.39 -0.54
N LEU A 133 14.25 2.39 0.11
CA LEU A 133 14.85 3.58 -0.52
C LEU A 133 16.33 3.77 -0.21
N THR A 134 16.99 2.71 0.19
CA THR A 134 18.42 2.68 0.46
C THR A 134 19.00 1.30 0.15
N ARG A 135 20.24 1.27 -0.30
CA ARG A 135 21.02 0.03 -0.44
C ARG A 135 21.58 -0.47 0.89
N HIS A 136 21.54 0.37 1.92
CA HIS A 136 22.01 0.08 3.27
C HIS A 136 20.86 -0.51 4.09
N ALA A 137 20.57 -1.79 3.86
CA ALA A 137 19.38 -2.44 4.38
C ALA A 137 19.66 -3.64 5.31
N ARG A 138 20.94 -3.92 5.61
CA ARG A 138 21.33 -5.03 6.49
C ARG A 138 21.18 -4.64 7.96
N ALA A 139 19.95 -4.47 8.39
CA ALA A 139 19.61 -3.94 9.71
C ALA A 139 20.17 -4.74 10.89
N TRP A 140 20.53 -6.00 10.66
CA TRP A 140 21.18 -6.89 11.63
C TRP A 140 22.69 -6.66 11.78
N GLU A 141 23.30 -5.82 10.91
CA GLU A 141 24.72 -5.45 11.01
C GLU A 141 24.85 -4.12 11.77
N PRO A 142 25.57 -4.08 12.91
CA PRO A 142 25.70 -2.87 13.75
C PRO A 142 26.27 -1.68 13.00
N GLU A 143 27.24 -1.93 12.12
CA GLU A 143 27.98 -0.90 11.35
C GLU A 143 27.26 -0.45 10.07
N GLU A 144 26.03 -0.97 9.80
CA GLU A 144 25.29 -0.58 8.62
C GLU A 144 25.00 0.93 8.62
N PRO A 145 25.37 1.67 7.56
CA PRO A 145 25.11 3.09 7.48
C PRO A 145 23.61 3.42 7.45
N LYS A 146 23.14 4.25 8.38
CA LYS A 146 21.72 4.57 8.57
C LYS A 146 21.29 5.91 7.98
N PHE A 147 22.18 6.63 7.30
CA PHE A 147 21.97 8.02 6.85
C PHE A 147 20.71 8.23 5.98
N ASN A 148 20.19 7.18 5.38
CA ASN A 148 19.03 7.21 4.50
C ASN A 148 17.87 6.32 4.99
N TRP A 149 17.87 5.97 6.27
CA TRP A 149 16.78 5.26 6.91
C TRP A 149 15.61 6.20 7.25
N PRO A 150 14.40 5.70 7.52
CA PRO A 150 13.22 6.54 7.73
C PRO A 150 13.41 7.65 8.77
N ARG A 151 14.06 7.35 9.91
CA ARG A 151 14.31 8.34 10.97
C ARG A 151 15.19 9.51 10.52
N GLN A 152 16.15 9.26 9.62
CA GLN A 152 17.03 10.28 9.04
C GLN A 152 16.41 10.98 7.84
N ARG A 153 15.24 10.49 7.40
CA ARG A 153 14.47 11.04 6.27
C ARG A 153 13.09 11.56 6.71
N GLY A 154 13.05 12.16 7.91
CA GLY A 154 11.96 12.99 8.39
C GLY A 154 10.90 12.29 9.25
N PHE A 155 10.94 10.97 9.42
CA PHE A 155 9.97 10.28 10.28
C PHE A 155 10.37 10.33 11.77
N ASP A 156 9.43 10.68 12.64
CA ASP A 156 9.62 10.72 14.09
C ASP A 156 9.61 9.33 14.72
N ARG A 157 8.86 8.39 14.15
CA ARG A 157 8.83 6.97 14.58
C ARG A 157 8.80 6.08 13.34
N PHE A 158 9.40 4.91 13.47
CA PHE A 158 9.45 3.90 12.42
C PHE A 158 9.33 2.49 12.99
N TYR A 159 8.53 1.67 12.34
CA TYR A 159 8.48 0.23 12.54
C TYR A 159 8.39 -0.47 11.18
N GLY A 160 9.29 -1.40 10.87
CA GLY A 160 9.21 -2.11 9.60
C GLY A 160 10.54 -2.64 9.11
N ILE A 161 10.63 -2.91 7.81
CA ILE A 161 11.85 -3.40 7.16
C ILE A 161 12.49 -2.30 6.31
N ILE A 162 13.82 -2.26 6.33
CA ILE A 162 14.59 -1.29 5.52
C ILE A 162 14.71 -1.77 4.07
N GLY A 163 14.83 -3.07 3.86
CA GLY A 163 14.99 -3.69 2.53
C GLY A 163 13.68 -3.88 1.76
N GLY A 164 13.80 -4.58 0.64
CA GLY A 164 12.72 -4.75 -0.33
C GLY A 164 11.69 -5.81 0.00
N ALA A 165 12.08 -6.86 0.68
CA ALA A 165 11.23 -7.97 1.10
C ALA A 165 11.89 -8.75 2.24
N ASP A 166 11.08 -9.45 3.02
CA ASP A 166 11.54 -10.32 4.07
C ASP A 166 10.50 -11.44 4.31
N ASP A 167 10.76 -12.30 5.25
CA ASP A 167 9.81 -13.29 5.73
C ASP A 167 8.67 -12.60 6.49
N TYR A 168 7.41 -13.03 6.28
CA TYR A 168 6.25 -12.41 6.93
C TYR A 168 6.04 -12.86 8.35
N PHE A 169 6.60 -14.03 8.73
CA PHE A 169 6.46 -14.59 10.07
C PHE A 169 7.71 -14.39 10.94
N ALA A 170 8.88 -14.20 10.31
CA ALA A 170 10.15 -14.00 11.01
C ALA A 170 11.08 -13.06 10.23
N PRO A 171 10.71 -11.79 10.01
CA PRO A 171 11.52 -10.85 9.25
C PRO A 171 12.84 -10.54 9.96
N ARG A 172 13.96 -10.91 9.33
CA ARG A 172 15.30 -10.66 9.85
C ARG A 172 15.65 -9.17 9.84
N GLY A 173 15.18 -8.46 8.83
CA GLY A 173 15.45 -7.02 8.63
C GLY A 173 14.51 -6.10 9.39
N LEU A 174 13.77 -6.60 10.39
CA LEU A 174 12.83 -5.80 11.17
C LEU A 174 13.56 -4.79 12.05
N VAL A 175 13.05 -3.54 12.01
CA VAL A 175 13.63 -2.39 12.71
C VAL A 175 12.52 -1.62 13.43
N ARG A 176 12.83 -1.18 14.66
CA ARG A 176 12.08 -0.13 15.37
C ARG A 176 12.98 1.08 15.49
N ASP A 177 12.56 2.20 14.89
CA ASP A 177 13.34 3.41 14.73
C ASP A 177 14.70 3.16 14.02
N ASN A 178 15.79 3.00 14.74
CA ASN A 178 17.12 2.67 14.23
C ASN A 178 17.69 1.39 14.83
N THR A 179 16.87 0.62 15.56
CA THR A 179 17.30 -0.58 16.28
C THR A 179 16.76 -1.82 15.58
N SER A 180 17.65 -2.77 15.26
CA SER A 180 17.26 -4.08 14.75
C SER A 180 16.50 -4.86 15.83
N ILE A 181 15.31 -5.37 15.49
CA ILE A 181 14.43 -6.12 16.38
C ILE A 181 13.93 -7.42 15.75
N GLY A 182 14.64 -7.95 14.75
CA GLY A 182 14.25 -9.19 14.07
C GLY A 182 14.13 -10.40 15.01
N GLN A 183 14.83 -10.38 16.15
CA GLN A 183 14.72 -11.42 17.16
C GLN A 183 13.34 -11.39 17.86
N GLU A 184 12.76 -10.22 18.12
CA GLU A 184 11.40 -10.12 18.74
C GLU A 184 10.34 -10.84 17.88
N ALA A 185 10.40 -10.66 16.56
CA ALA A 185 9.48 -11.35 15.64
C ALA A 185 9.70 -12.87 15.61
N LYS A 186 10.94 -13.31 15.71
CA LYS A 186 11.28 -14.74 15.74
C LYS A 186 10.83 -15.44 17.02
N ASP A 187 10.85 -14.72 18.13
CA ASP A 187 10.48 -15.24 19.45
C ASP A 187 8.96 -15.23 19.69
N ASP A 188 8.18 -14.55 18.82
CA ASP A 188 6.72 -14.54 18.86
C ASP A 188 6.12 -15.54 17.86
N PRO A 189 5.59 -16.69 18.29
CA PRO A 189 4.98 -17.68 17.40
C PRO A 189 3.69 -17.21 16.73
N GLY A 190 3.10 -16.12 17.21
CA GLY A 190 1.91 -15.49 16.62
C GLY A 190 2.23 -14.34 15.65
N TYR A 191 3.50 -14.03 15.47
CA TYR A 191 3.90 -12.89 14.66
C TYR A 191 3.49 -13.02 13.20
N TYR A 192 2.89 -11.96 12.67
CA TYR A 192 2.62 -11.80 11.25
C TYR A 192 2.84 -10.34 10.84
N PHE A 193 3.79 -10.11 9.94
CA PHE A 193 4.28 -8.76 9.62
C PHE A 193 3.19 -7.82 9.11
N THR A 194 2.21 -8.31 8.34
CA THR A 194 1.10 -7.49 7.85
C THR A 194 0.25 -6.94 8.99
N ASP A 195 -0.07 -7.79 9.99
CA ASP A 195 -0.80 -7.37 11.19
C ASP A 195 0.06 -6.39 12.01
N ALA A 196 1.34 -6.71 12.24
CA ALA A 196 2.26 -5.88 13.00
C ALA A 196 2.47 -4.48 12.40
N VAL A 197 2.45 -4.35 11.06
CA VAL A 197 2.47 -3.05 10.36
C VAL A 197 1.22 -2.23 10.70
N SER A 198 0.05 -2.86 10.69
CA SER A 198 -1.22 -2.22 11.05
C SER A 198 -1.26 -1.80 12.51
N ASP A 199 -0.88 -2.72 13.41
CA ASP A 199 -0.89 -2.48 14.86
C ASP A 199 0.07 -1.36 15.25
N SER A 200 1.25 -1.30 14.63
CA SER A 200 2.21 -0.22 14.84
C SER A 200 1.66 1.14 14.37
N ALA A 201 1.01 1.18 13.20
CA ALA A 201 0.39 2.40 12.69
C ALA A 201 -0.74 2.88 13.62
N VAL A 202 -1.62 1.97 14.04
CA VAL A 202 -2.72 2.26 14.96
C VAL A 202 -2.17 2.72 16.31
N GLY A 203 -1.13 2.03 16.82
CA GLY A 203 -0.45 2.42 18.07
C GLY A 203 0.12 3.83 18.00
N TYR A 204 0.80 4.21 16.91
CA TYR A 204 1.32 5.56 16.73
C TYR A 204 0.22 6.62 16.67
N ILE A 205 -0.88 6.33 15.99
CA ILE A 205 -2.03 7.25 15.90
C ILE A 205 -2.71 7.42 17.27
N ASN A 206 -2.93 6.32 17.99
CA ASN A 206 -3.55 6.37 19.33
C ASN A 206 -2.68 7.13 20.33
N ASP A 207 -1.37 6.86 20.34
CA ASP A 207 -0.41 7.60 21.17
C ASP A 207 -0.42 9.09 20.84
N HIS A 208 -0.48 9.41 19.54
CA HIS A 208 -0.54 10.79 19.07
C HIS A 208 -1.82 11.48 19.53
N CYS A 209 -2.98 10.89 19.30
CA CYS A 209 -4.27 11.46 19.70
C CYS A 209 -4.36 11.69 21.24
N LYS A 210 -3.71 10.82 22.02
CA LYS A 210 -3.65 10.96 23.47
C LYS A 210 -2.70 12.07 23.94
N ASN A 211 -1.52 12.17 23.33
CA ASN A 211 -0.42 12.99 23.84
C ASN A 211 -0.23 14.33 23.10
N SER A 212 -0.80 14.48 21.90
CA SER A 212 -0.64 15.66 21.04
C SER A 212 -1.88 15.89 20.16
N PRO A 213 -3.10 15.95 20.73
CA PRO A 213 -4.36 15.96 19.97
C PRO A 213 -4.49 17.17 19.03
N ASP A 214 -3.88 18.30 19.36
CA ASP A 214 -3.95 19.55 18.59
C ASP A 214 -2.89 19.63 17.46
N LYS A 215 -1.95 18.70 17.43
CA LYS A 215 -0.90 18.66 16.41
C LYS A 215 -1.32 17.74 15.26
N PRO A 216 -1.27 18.19 13.99
CA PRO A 216 -1.56 17.29 12.89
C PRO A 216 -0.46 16.25 12.72
N PHE A 217 -0.81 15.09 12.14
CA PHE A 217 0.16 14.05 11.81
C PHE A 217 0.11 13.63 10.34
N PHE A 218 1.24 13.13 9.88
CA PHE A 218 1.39 12.37 8.64
C PHE A 218 1.82 10.94 8.99
N ALA A 219 1.06 9.96 8.55
CA ALA A 219 1.36 8.55 8.73
C ALA A 219 1.51 7.86 7.37
N TYR A 220 2.65 7.23 7.12
CA TYR A 220 2.90 6.39 5.95
C TYR A 220 2.86 4.92 6.34
N VAL A 221 1.82 4.21 5.90
CA VAL A 221 1.60 2.78 6.15
C VAL A 221 1.91 2.03 4.87
N ALA A 222 3.06 1.39 4.84
CA ALA A 222 3.66 0.83 3.63
C ALA A 222 3.74 -0.69 3.71
N TYR A 223 2.63 -1.36 3.39
CA TYR A 223 2.59 -2.83 3.40
C TYR A 223 3.58 -3.45 2.43
N THR A 224 4.17 -4.57 2.80
CA THR A 224 4.89 -5.46 1.89
C THR A 224 3.91 -6.36 1.12
N ALA A 225 2.79 -6.73 1.74
CA ALA A 225 1.75 -7.53 1.09
C ALA A 225 1.13 -6.79 -0.11
N PRO A 226 0.77 -7.51 -1.18
CA PRO A 226 0.93 -8.94 -1.43
C PRO A 226 2.21 -9.35 -2.18
N HIS A 227 3.32 -8.59 -2.04
CA HIS A 227 4.61 -8.90 -2.66
C HIS A 227 5.08 -10.32 -2.33
N TRP A 228 5.80 -10.94 -3.26
CA TRP A 228 6.47 -12.20 -3.03
C TRP A 228 7.53 -12.06 -1.89
N LYS A 229 7.65 -13.01 -0.93
CA LYS A 229 7.07 -14.37 -0.93
C LYS A 229 5.57 -14.33 -0.62
N LEU A 230 4.81 -15.26 -1.22
CA LEU A 230 3.38 -15.35 -1.03
C LEU A 230 3.08 -16.09 0.28
N MET A 231 3.05 -15.34 1.38
CA MET A 231 2.82 -15.87 2.73
C MET A 231 1.56 -15.25 3.32
N ALA A 232 0.67 -16.09 3.84
CA ALA A 232 -0.57 -15.64 4.46
C ALA A 232 -0.96 -16.55 5.63
N LEU A 233 -1.78 -16.04 6.54
CA LEU A 233 -2.32 -16.82 7.65
C LEU A 233 -3.26 -17.91 7.13
N LYS A 234 -3.21 -19.10 7.72
CA LYS A 234 -4.08 -20.25 7.36
C LYS A 234 -5.56 -19.86 7.31
N ARG A 235 -6.02 -19.06 8.27
CA ARG A 235 -7.41 -18.57 8.34
C ARG A 235 -7.80 -17.73 7.12
N ASP A 236 -6.86 -17.01 6.52
CA ASP A 236 -7.09 -16.16 5.35
C ASP A 236 -7.06 -16.97 4.06
N ILE A 237 -6.13 -17.92 3.94
CA ILE A 237 -6.09 -18.89 2.84
C ILE A 237 -7.42 -19.67 2.77
N ALA A 238 -7.91 -20.13 3.91
CA ALA A 238 -9.14 -20.92 4.00
C ALA A 238 -10.39 -20.19 3.44
N LYS A 239 -10.42 -18.83 3.49
CA LYS A 239 -11.52 -18.02 2.94
C LYS A 239 -11.66 -18.14 1.42
N TYR A 240 -10.59 -18.54 0.73
CA TYR A 240 -10.53 -18.61 -0.73
C TYR A 240 -10.42 -20.04 -1.26
N LYS A 241 -10.56 -21.06 -0.40
CA LYS A 241 -10.54 -22.46 -0.81
C LYS A 241 -11.63 -22.71 -1.87
N GLY A 242 -11.25 -23.28 -3.01
CA GLY A 242 -12.13 -23.57 -4.14
C GLY A 242 -12.48 -22.35 -5.03
N ARG A 243 -12.15 -21.12 -4.60
CA ARG A 243 -12.49 -19.90 -5.36
C ARG A 243 -11.75 -19.78 -6.71
N TYR A 244 -10.58 -20.40 -6.80
CA TYR A 244 -9.69 -20.29 -7.95
C TYR A 244 -9.57 -21.58 -8.77
N ASP A 245 -10.42 -22.58 -8.50
CA ASP A 245 -10.34 -23.90 -9.13
C ASP A 245 -10.61 -23.87 -10.65
N GLU A 246 -11.42 -22.91 -11.12
CA GLU A 246 -11.66 -22.70 -12.56
C GLU A 246 -10.50 -22.02 -13.30
N GLY A 247 -9.51 -21.52 -12.55
CA GLY A 247 -8.26 -20.98 -13.06
C GLY A 247 -8.33 -19.56 -13.59
N TRP A 248 -7.15 -19.06 -13.96
CA TRP A 248 -6.97 -17.64 -14.31
C TRP A 248 -7.69 -17.20 -15.59
N ASP A 249 -7.93 -18.07 -16.57
CA ASP A 249 -8.59 -17.66 -17.81
C ASP A 249 -10.06 -17.28 -17.55
N VAL A 250 -10.77 -18.06 -16.72
CA VAL A 250 -12.14 -17.79 -16.31
C VAL A 250 -12.19 -16.54 -15.44
N LEU A 251 -11.36 -16.46 -14.43
CA LEU A 251 -11.30 -15.33 -13.50
C LEU A 251 -10.96 -14.00 -14.19
N ARG A 252 -10.04 -14.00 -15.17
CA ARG A 252 -9.73 -12.82 -16.00
C ARG A 252 -10.95 -12.34 -16.78
N LYS A 253 -11.68 -13.26 -17.39
CA LYS A 253 -12.89 -12.95 -18.16
C LYS A 253 -13.96 -12.35 -17.26
N GLU A 254 -14.27 -13.01 -16.14
CA GLU A 254 -15.26 -12.53 -15.18
C GLU A 254 -14.89 -11.14 -14.62
N ARG A 255 -13.61 -10.92 -14.27
CA ARG A 255 -13.12 -9.64 -13.78
C ARG A 255 -13.29 -8.55 -14.83
N HIS A 256 -12.94 -8.82 -16.09
CA HIS A 256 -13.09 -7.88 -17.19
C HIS A 256 -14.58 -7.50 -17.41
N GLU A 257 -15.48 -8.49 -17.38
CA GLU A 257 -16.94 -8.27 -17.53
C GLU A 257 -17.49 -7.42 -16.37
N ARG A 258 -17.06 -7.69 -15.13
CA ARG A 258 -17.43 -6.87 -13.97
C ARG A 258 -16.92 -5.42 -14.12
N MET A 259 -15.69 -5.23 -14.56
CA MET A 259 -15.11 -3.89 -14.78
C MET A 259 -15.90 -3.09 -15.83
N ILE A 260 -16.38 -3.73 -16.90
CA ILE A 260 -17.27 -3.10 -17.90
C ILE A 260 -18.61 -2.72 -17.25
N THR A 261 -19.24 -3.66 -16.54
CA THR A 261 -20.52 -3.44 -15.87
C THR A 261 -20.44 -2.29 -14.85
N MET A 262 -19.34 -2.18 -14.13
CA MET A 262 -19.08 -1.10 -13.16
C MET A 262 -18.66 0.22 -13.82
N GLY A 263 -18.52 0.28 -15.14
CA GLY A 263 -18.04 1.47 -15.86
C GLY A 263 -16.58 1.85 -15.59
N ILE A 264 -15.78 0.90 -15.09
CA ILE A 264 -14.33 1.12 -14.84
C ILE A 264 -13.58 1.19 -16.16
N ILE A 265 -13.91 0.29 -17.09
CA ILE A 265 -13.36 0.27 -18.45
C ILE A 265 -14.48 0.36 -19.49
N ASP A 266 -14.16 0.82 -20.68
CA ASP A 266 -15.10 0.92 -21.79
C ASP A 266 -15.28 -0.47 -22.45
N LYS A 267 -16.52 -0.82 -22.78
CA LYS A 267 -16.88 -2.07 -23.49
C LYS A 267 -16.17 -2.26 -24.83
N LYS A 268 -15.67 -1.17 -25.44
CA LYS A 268 -14.88 -1.24 -26.68
C LYS A 268 -13.46 -1.77 -26.47
N TRP A 269 -13.00 -1.91 -25.24
CA TRP A 269 -11.69 -2.45 -24.91
C TRP A 269 -11.79 -3.97 -24.68
N PRO A 270 -11.39 -4.78 -25.66
CA PRO A 270 -11.48 -6.23 -25.50
C PRO A 270 -10.49 -6.72 -24.46
N LEU A 271 -10.81 -7.86 -23.84
CA LEU A 271 -9.85 -8.56 -23.03
C LEU A 271 -8.65 -8.96 -23.89
N SER A 272 -7.43 -8.60 -23.50
CA SER A 272 -6.22 -9.00 -24.22
C SER A 272 -6.09 -10.53 -24.26
N PRO A 273 -5.46 -11.10 -25.29
CA PRO A 273 -5.11 -12.51 -25.27
C PRO A 273 -4.28 -12.87 -24.02
N ARG A 274 -4.34 -14.12 -23.59
CA ARG A 274 -3.38 -14.62 -22.60
C ARG A 274 -1.99 -14.57 -23.21
N ASP A 275 -0.97 -14.19 -22.42
CA ASP A 275 0.43 -14.22 -22.85
C ASP A 275 0.82 -15.67 -23.21
N GLU A 276 1.46 -15.87 -24.35
CA GLU A 276 1.84 -17.18 -24.88
C GLU A 276 2.78 -17.95 -23.93
N ARG A 277 3.53 -17.24 -23.09
CA ARG A 277 4.41 -17.82 -22.07
C ARG A 277 3.65 -18.37 -20.86
N VAL A 278 2.37 -18.04 -20.72
CA VAL A 278 1.51 -18.51 -19.63
C VAL A 278 0.67 -19.67 -20.14
N LEU A 279 0.87 -20.86 -19.60
CA LEU A 279 0.08 -22.04 -19.96
C LEU A 279 -1.41 -21.86 -19.65
N PRO A 280 -2.32 -22.50 -20.41
CA PRO A 280 -3.71 -22.66 -19.98
C PRO A 280 -3.77 -23.28 -18.59
N TRP A 281 -4.76 -22.90 -17.78
CA TRP A 281 -4.91 -23.45 -16.42
C TRP A 281 -4.88 -24.97 -16.39
N LYS A 282 -5.64 -25.61 -17.29
CA LYS A 282 -5.72 -27.08 -17.41
C LYS A 282 -4.39 -27.76 -17.73
N ASP A 283 -3.46 -27.02 -18.34
CA ASP A 283 -2.15 -27.54 -18.78
C ASP A 283 -1.03 -27.13 -17.79
N ALA A 284 -1.38 -26.31 -16.80
CA ALA A 284 -0.45 -25.91 -15.74
C ALA A 284 -0.15 -27.12 -14.84
N THR A 285 1.10 -27.57 -14.87
CA THR A 285 1.52 -28.70 -14.03
C THR A 285 1.64 -28.30 -12.55
N ALA A 286 1.48 -29.24 -11.67
CA ALA A 286 1.68 -29.05 -10.22
C ALA A 286 3.05 -28.41 -9.89
N SER A 287 4.09 -28.69 -10.69
CA SER A 287 5.41 -28.05 -10.54
C SER A 287 5.42 -26.58 -10.92
N ALA A 288 4.58 -26.13 -11.84
CA ALA A 288 4.51 -24.73 -12.24
C ALA A 288 3.64 -23.88 -11.32
N VAL A 289 2.58 -24.45 -10.76
CA VAL A 289 1.60 -23.80 -9.89
C VAL A 289 1.68 -24.32 -8.46
N GLY A 290 1.75 -25.63 -8.27
CA GLY A 290 1.68 -26.30 -6.98
C GLY A 290 2.98 -26.28 -6.18
N GLY A 291 4.16 -26.36 -6.83
CA GLY A 291 5.43 -26.34 -6.12
C GLY A 291 5.65 -25.07 -5.28
N LYS A 292 5.21 -23.92 -5.79
CA LYS A 292 5.30 -22.65 -5.06
C LYS A 292 4.12 -22.39 -4.11
N VAL A 293 2.94 -22.87 -4.46
CA VAL A 293 1.75 -22.79 -3.60
C VAL A 293 1.84 -23.83 -2.48
N GLU A 294 2.27 -25.06 -2.76
CA GLU A 294 2.54 -26.07 -1.73
C GLU A 294 3.70 -25.67 -0.82
N GLU A 295 4.76 -25.02 -1.34
CA GLU A 295 5.84 -24.49 -0.51
C GLU A 295 5.33 -23.36 0.41
N ALA A 296 4.48 -22.47 -0.10
CA ALA A 296 3.80 -21.47 0.71
C ALA A 296 2.80 -22.06 1.73
N LEU A 297 2.17 -23.19 1.40
CA LEU A 297 1.25 -23.93 2.29
C LEU A 297 1.98 -24.85 3.29
N LYS A 298 3.21 -25.28 2.99
CA LYS A 298 4.05 -26.09 3.89
C LYS A 298 4.77 -25.28 4.98
N ILE A 299 4.75 -23.95 4.89
CA ILE A 299 5.26 -23.06 5.95
C ILE A 299 4.16 -22.90 7.04
N THR A 300 3.73 -24.03 7.53
CA THR A 300 2.72 -24.07 8.61
C THR A 300 3.12 -25.06 9.67
#